data_58d8b1420dd3ef22e80aefb7b63300be
#
_entry.id   58d8b1420dd3ef22e80aefb7b63300be
#
_cell.length_a   1.000
_cell.length_b   1.000
_cell.length_c   1.000
_cell.angle_alpha   90.00
_cell.angle_beta   90.00
_cell.angle_gamma   90.00
#
_symmetry.space_group_name_H-M   'P 1'
#
loop_
_entity.id
_entity.type
_entity.pdbx_description
1 polymer ?
#
loop_
_entity_poly.entity_id
_entity_poly.type
_entity_poly.pdbx_seq_one_letter_code
_entity_poly.pdbx_strand_id
1 'polypeptide(L)'
;MDGRRLASDFELLPAIDLRGGLVVRLEQGDFTRETAFSTDPVAVATEFADRGATWLHVVDLDGARGGLPGHSEVVRRIVEAVGSSVRIDQAGGLRSLEAIDEALSAGASRVAIGTAALADSGLPAAVVAAFGSDRVAVALDVRDGLAIGEGWRSGAPGVRPEDAIRRLAGIGITTFEVTSIVRDGLLGGPDIGLLGDLVDIGLGRIIASGGVASVHDIEAIRRIGCAGAIVGRALYDGSLDLGDALAAAAG
;
A
#
# COMPACT_ATOMS: atom_id res chain seq x y z
N MET A 1 9.93 -24.99 23.74
CA MET A 1 10.77 -24.13 22.91
C MET A 1 9.99 -22.86 22.70
N ASP A 2 10.48 -21.83 23.40
CA ASP A 2 9.78 -20.55 23.57
C ASP A 2 9.89 -19.76 22.26
N GLY A 3 8.83 -19.82 21.47
CA GLY A 3 8.69 -19.04 20.24
C GLY A 3 8.33 -17.60 20.58
N ARG A 4 9.25 -16.84 21.16
CA ARG A 4 9.17 -15.38 21.11
C ARG A 4 9.18 -14.99 19.63
N ARG A 5 8.00 -14.79 19.02
CA ARG A 5 7.88 -13.86 17.92
C ARG A 5 8.52 -12.56 18.44
N LEU A 6 9.69 -12.23 17.93
CA LEU A 6 10.23 -10.89 18.01
C LEU A 6 9.07 -9.97 17.66
N ALA A 7 8.83 -8.93 18.45
CA ALA A 7 7.84 -7.92 18.15
C ALA A 7 8.11 -7.49 16.70
N SER A 8 7.32 -7.98 15.77
CA SER A 8 7.48 -7.65 14.36
C SER A 8 7.22 -6.17 14.25
N ASP A 9 8.14 -5.44 13.66
CA ASP A 9 7.98 -4.03 13.35
C ASP A 9 6.71 -3.87 12.53
N PHE A 10 5.61 -3.52 13.20
CA PHE A 10 4.35 -3.23 12.52
C PHE A 10 4.54 -1.95 11.73
N GLU A 11 4.34 -2.02 10.42
CA GLU A 11 4.51 -0.89 9.52
C GLU A 11 3.22 -0.07 9.49
N LEU A 12 3.26 1.17 9.97
CA LEU A 12 2.21 2.14 9.72
C LEU A 12 2.64 3.02 8.55
N LEU A 13 1.85 3.00 7.47
CA LEU A 13 2.13 3.73 6.25
C LEU A 13 1.07 4.81 6.00
N PRO A 14 1.30 6.07 6.39
CA PRO A 14 0.49 7.18 5.90
C PRO A 14 0.52 7.19 4.36
N ALA A 15 -0.65 7.32 3.74
CA ALA A 15 -0.76 7.24 2.30
C ALA A 15 -0.90 8.61 1.65
N ILE A 16 -0.17 8.83 0.54
CA ILE A 16 -0.19 10.04 -0.28
C ILE A 16 -0.58 9.62 -1.71
N ASP A 17 -1.80 9.92 -2.12
CA ASP A 17 -2.27 9.65 -3.47
C ASP A 17 -2.03 10.87 -4.35
N LEU A 18 -1.33 10.69 -5.46
CA LEU A 18 -0.96 11.73 -6.40
C LEU A 18 -1.85 11.68 -7.64
N ARG A 19 -2.49 12.81 -7.97
CA ARG A 19 -3.24 12.99 -9.22
C ARG A 19 -3.12 14.42 -9.71
N GLY A 20 -2.71 14.61 -10.95
CA GLY A 20 -2.52 15.94 -11.54
C GLY A 20 -1.57 16.84 -10.74
N GLY A 21 -0.61 16.26 -10.01
CA GLY A 21 0.31 16.97 -9.13
C GLY A 21 -0.25 17.32 -7.75
N LEU A 22 -1.49 16.95 -7.44
CA LEU A 22 -2.15 17.21 -6.16
C LEU A 22 -2.13 15.95 -5.28
N VAL A 23 -2.26 16.17 -3.96
CA VAL A 23 -2.60 15.10 -3.01
C VAL A 23 -4.12 14.99 -2.95
N VAL A 24 -4.63 13.82 -3.31
CA VAL A 24 -6.07 13.56 -3.39
C VAL A 24 -6.48 12.33 -2.61
N ARG A 25 -7.78 12.12 -2.46
CA ARG A 25 -8.40 10.86 -2.03
C ARG A 25 -9.59 10.55 -2.89
N LEU A 26 -9.67 9.30 -3.31
CA LEU A 26 -10.83 8.75 -3.99
C LEU A 26 -11.72 7.98 -2.98
N GLU A 27 -13.01 7.91 -3.23
CA GLU A 27 -13.90 6.99 -2.53
C GLU A 27 -14.08 5.74 -3.37
N GLN A 28 -13.68 4.57 -2.84
CA GLN A 28 -13.75 3.27 -3.51
C GLN A 28 -13.08 3.26 -4.89
N GLY A 29 -12.03 4.08 -5.08
CA GLY A 29 -11.32 4.23 -6.35
C GLY A 29 -12.09 4.96 -7.46
N ASP A 30 -13.23 5.58 -7.15
CA ASP A 30 -14.03 6.32 -8.13
C ASP A 30 -13.42 7.71 -8.41
N PHE A 31 -12.88 7.88 -9.61
CA PHE A 31 -12.27 9.14 -10.06
C PHE A 31 -13.24 10.32 -10.17
N THR A 32 -14.56 10.06 -10.10
CA THR A 32 -15.59 11.11 -10.05
C THR A 32 -15.90 11.56 -8.62
N ARG A 33 -15.43 10.81 -7.62
CA ARG A 33 -15.61 11.06 -6.18
C ARG A 33 -14.26 11.36 -5.53
N GLU A 34 -13.59 12.36 -6.07
CA GLU A 34 -12.29 12.84 -5.62
C GLU A 34 -12.41 14.00 -4.65
N THR A 35 -11.58 14.00 -3.62
CA THR A 35 -11.35 15.15 -2.73
C THR A 35 -9.87 15.51 -2.77
N ALA A 36 -9.55 16.77 -3.11
CA ALA A 36 -8.19 17.29 -3.05
C ALA A 36 -7.90 17.84 -1.63
N PHE A 37 -6.74 17.48 -1.07
CA PHE A 37 -6.31 17.87 0.28
C PHE A 37 -5.12 18.82 0.27
N SER A 38 -4.23 18.72 -0.70
CA SER A 38 -3.05 19.59 -0.80
C SER A 38 -2.58 19.76 -2.24
N THR A 39 -2.01 20.93 -2.50
CA THR A 39 -1.32 21.25 -3.76
C THR A 39 0.20 21.01 -3.66
N ASP A 40 0.70 20.62 -2.47
CA ASP A 40 2.12 20.38 -2.23
C ASP A 40 2.33 19.00 -1.59
N PRO A 41 2.55 17.94 -2.40
CA PRO A 41 2.83 16.60 -1.91
C PRO A 41 4.10 16.49 -1.06
N VAL A 42 5.09 17.33 -1.34
CA VAL A 42 6.36 17.31 -0.60
C VAL A 42 6.14 17.85 0.81
N ALA A 43 5.37 18.92 0.97
CA ALA A 43 5.02 19.46 2.28
C ALA A 43 4.24 18.43 3.12
N VAL A 44 3.28 17.71 2.51
CA VAL A 44 2.52 16.64 3.19
C VAL A 44 3.45 15.50 3.65
N ALA A 45 4.37 15.06 2.79
CA ALA A 45 5.32 14.01 3.14
C ALA A 45 6.25 14.44 4.29
N THR A 46 6.74 15.69 4.25
CA THR A 46 7.57 16.27 5.31
C THR A 46 6.81 16.37 6.63
N GLU A 47 5.55 16.82 6.60
CA GLU A 47 4.70 16.86 7.79
C GLU A 47 4.55 15.48 8.43
N PHE A 48 4.27 14.44 7.64
CA PHE A 48 4.18 13.07 8.17
C PHE A 48 5.51 12.59 8.75
N ALA A 49 6.64 12.91 8.09
CA ALA A 49 7.97 12.58 8.58
C ALA A 49 8.29 13.28 9.92
N ASP A 50 8.01 14.59 10.02
CA ASP A 50 8.22 15.40 11.24
C ASP A 50 7.36 14.91 12.42
N ARG A 51 6.20 14.31 12.12
CA ARG A 51 5.32 13.68 13.10
C ARG A 51 5.69 12.24 13.45
N GLY A 52 6.80 11.73 12.91
CA GLY A 52 7.39 10.46 13.29
C GLY A 52 7.04 9.27 12.40
N ALA A 53 6.43 9.47 11.23
CA ALA A 53 6.25 8.40 10.27
C ALA A 53 7.61 7.86 9.80
N THR A 54 7.77 6.53 9.79
CA THR A 54 8.97 5.85 9.30
C THR A 54 8.77 5.18 7.95
N TRP A 55 7.52 5.13 7.49
CA TRP A 55 7.09 4.71 6.17
C TRP A 55 6.09 5.70 5.59
N LEU A 56 6.07 5.84 4.27
CA LEU A 56 5.00 6.48 3.51
C LEU A 56 4.61 5.58 2.35
N HIS A 57 3.32 5.43 2.10
CA HIS A 57 2.78 4.78 0.90
C HIS A 57 2.40 5.85 -0.12
N VAL A 58 3.12 5.93 -1.24
CA VAL A 58 2.92 6.96 -2.26
C VAL A 58 2.35 6.33 -3.52
N VAL A 59 1.15 6.72 -3.90
CA VAL A 59 0.43 6.15 -5.05
C VAL A 59 0.34 7.16 -6.19
N ASP A 60 0.87 6.82 -7.35
CA ASP A 60 0.65 7.54 -8.59
C ASP A 60 -0.66 7.07 -9.25
N LEU A 61 -1.77 7.79 -9.00
CA LEU A 61 -3.08 7.45 -9.53
C LEU A 61 -3.18 7.67 -11.04
N ASP A 62 -2.46 8.65 -11.59
CA ASP A 62 -2.42 8.85 -13.04
C ASP A 62 -1.67 7.69 -13.70
N GLY A 63 -0.57 7.23 -13.08
CA GLY A 63 0.15 6.03 -13.50
C GLY A 63 -0.67 4.75 -13.37
N ALA A 64 -1.39 4.59 -12.27
CA ALA A 64 -2.28 3.44 -12.07
C ALA A 64 -3.32 3.34 -13.18
N ARG A 65 -3.89 4.47 -13.62
CA ARG A 65 -4.88 4.57 -14.68
C ARG A 65 -4.26 4.46 -16.07
N GLY A 66 -3.14 5.19 -16.30
CA GLY A 66 -2.48 5.31 -17.60
C GLY A 66 -1.56 4.15 -17.97
N GLY A 67 -1.09 3.41 -16.96
CA GLY A 67 -0.19 2.25 -17.13
C GLY A 67 1.30 2.58 -17.10
N LEU A 68 1.66 3.84 -17.02
CA LEU A 68 3.05 4.33 -16.87
C LEU A 68 3.10 5.39 -15.76
N PRO A 69 4.17 5.44 -14.94
CA PRO A 69 4.32 6.46 -13.92
C PRO A 69 4.25 7.89 -14.50
N GLY A 70 3.41 8.74 -13.90
CA GLY A 70 3.23 10.13 -14.30
C GLY A 70 3.83 11.14 -13.32
N HIS A 71 4.18 10.69 -12.10
CA HIS A 71 4.65 11.55 -11.00
C HIS A 71 6.03 11.19 -10.47
N SER A 72 6.89 10.54 -11.26
CA SER A 72 8.24 10.10 -10.83
C SER A 72 9.07 11.24 -10.24
N GLU A 73 8.98 12.45 -10.82
CA GLU A 73 9.69 13.64 -10.32
C GLU A 73 9.15 14.10 -8.95
N VAL A 74 7.84 14.02 -8.73
CA VAL A 74 7.23 14.36 -7.43
C VAL A 74 7.68 13.36 -6.37
N VAL A 75 7.68 12.06 -6.69
CA VAL A 75 8.15 11.00 -5.78
C VAL A 75 9.63 11.21 -5.44
N ARG A 76 10.49 11.52 -6.42
CA ARG A 76 11.90 11.82 -6.18
C ARG A 76 12.08 12.99 -5.21
N ARG A 77 11.33 14.08 -5.39
CA ARG A 77 11.35 15.23 -4.47
C ARG A 77 10.85 14.88 -3.06
N ILE A 78 9.86 14.00 -2.94
CA ILE A 78 9.44 13.47 -1.63
C ILE A 78 10.59 12.71 -0.98
N VAL A 79 11.22 11.77 -1.69
CA VAL A 79 12.37 10.99 -1.19
C VAL A 79 13.50 11.92 -0.71
N GLU A 80 13.84 12.93 -1.49
CA GLU A 80 14.88 13.90 -1.14
C GLU A 80 14.53 14.70 0.12
N ALA A 81 13.26 15.12 0.26
CA ALA A 81 12.80 15.94 1.38
C ALA A 81 12.74 15.16 2.70
N VAL A 82 12.26 13.93 2.69
CA VAL A 82 12.13 13.12 3.90
C VAL A 82 13.43 12.40 4.29
N GLY A 83 14.38 12.30 3.35
CA GLY A 83 15.70 11.70 3.58
C GLY A 83 15.64 10.21 3.93
N SER A 84 16.73 9.70 4.51
CA SER A 84 16.88 8.28 4.84
C SER A 84 16.11 7.81 6.09
N SER A 85 15.49 8.73 6.81
CA SER A 85 14.71 8.41 8.02
C SER A 85 13.34 7.83 7.72
N VAL A 86 12.82 8.05 6.50
CA VAL A 86 11.52 7.56 6.06
C VAL A 86 11.67 6.68 4.82
N ARG A 87 11.09 5.51 4.87
CA ARG A 87 11.04 4.56 3.76
C ARG A 87 9.83 4.85 2.89
N ILE A 88 10.02 4.83 1.58
CA ILE A 88 8.94 5.07 0.62
C ILE A 88 8.53 3.75 -0.02
N ASP A 89 7.26 3.42 0.12
CA ASP A 89 6.58 2.36 -0.60
C ASP A 89 5.80 2.99 -1.77
N GLN A 90 6.27 2.77 -3.00
CA GLN A 90 5.73 3.42 -4.19
C GLN A 90 4.82 2.50 -4.98
N ALA A 91 3.62 2.98 -5.31
CA ALA A 91 2.65 2.29 -6.15
C ALA A 91 2.19 3.16 -7.33
N GLY A 92 1.53 2.54 -8.31
CA GLY A 92 0.91 3.21 -9.46
C GLY A 92 1.77 3.20 -10.72
N GLY A 93 1.25 2.59 -11.79
CA GLY A 93 1.90 2.56 -13.11
C GLY A 93 3.11 1.62 -13.25
N LEU A 94 3.51 0.90 -12.22
CA LEU A 94 4.68 0.03 -12.20
C LEU A 94 4.37 -1.32 -12.89
N ARG A 95 4.46 -1.34 -14.22
CA ARG A 95 4.08 -2.50 -15.05
C ARG A 95 5.21 -3.09 -15.88
N SER A 96 6.43 -2.57 -15.75
CA SER A 96 7.62 -3.12 -16.39
C SER A 96 8.81 -3.11 -15.45
N LEU A 97 9.84 -3.90 -15.78
CA LEU A 97 11.07 -3.97 -14.98
C LEU A 97 11.80 -2.61 -14.99
N GLU A 98 11.77 -1.91 -16.11
CA GLU A 98 12.38 -0.59 -16.28
C GLU A 98 11.72 0.45 -15.37
N ALA A 99 10.38 0.52 -15.34
CA ALA A 99 9.66 1.45 -14.47
C ALA A 99 9.90 1.16 -12.98
N ILE A 100 10.06 -0.10 -12.62
CA ILE A 100 10.39 -0.53 -11.26
C ILE A 100 11.84 -0.16 -10.90
N ASP A 101 12.78 -0.39 -11.82
CA ASP A 101 14.19 0.00 -11.64
C ASP A 101 14.32 1.52 -11.46
N GLU A 102 13.64 2.31 -12.28
CA GLU A 102 13.58 3.77 -12.14
C GLU A 102 13.05 4.19 -10.77
N ALA A 103 11.95 3.60 -10.30
CA ALA A 103 11.36 3.92 -8.99
C ALA A 103 12.33 3.59 -7.84
N LEU A 104 12.94 2.40 -7.86
CA LEU A 104 13.90 1.98 -6.85
C LEU A 104 15.19 2.79 -6.88
N SER A 105 15.67 3.16 -8.08
CA SER A 105 16.84 4.02 -8.28
C SER A 105 16.58 5.47 -7.86
N ALA A 106 15.33 5.95 -7.98
CA ALA A 106 14.90 7.26 -7.47
C ALA A 106 14.79 7.31 -5.94
N GLY A 107 14.95 6.18 -5.25
CA GLY A 107 15.00 6.10 -3.79
C GLY A 107 13.78 5.47 -3.12
N ALA A 108 12.84 4.90 -3.87
CA ALA A 108 11.79 4.07 -3.28
C ALA A 108 12.43 2.89 -2.53
N SER A 109 11.99 2.65 -1.30
CA SER A 109 12.48 1.53 -0.48
C SER A 109 11.83 0.22 -0.90
N ARG A 110 10.57 0.28 -1.31
CA ARG A 110 9.76 -0.83 -1.80
C ARG A 110 8.83 -0.33 -2.91
N VAL A 111 8.50 -1.18 -3.84
CA VAL A 111 7.49 -0.93 -4.87
C VAL A 111 6.31 -1.88 -4.69
N ALA A 112 5.09 -1.36 -4.86
CA ALA A 112 3.87 -2.17 -4.84
C ALA A 112 3.34 -2.36 -6.28
N ILE A 113 3.27 -3.61 -6.72
CA ILE A 113 2.78 -3.99 -8.05
C ILE A 113 1.42 -4.69 -7.94
N GLY A 114 0.40 -4.14 -8.58
CA GLY A 114 -0.97 -4.68 -8.57
C GLY A 114 -1.28 -5.46 -9.85
N THR A 115 -1.88 -4.78 -10.81
CA THR A 115 -2.37 -5.38 -12.09
C THR A 115 -1.36 -6.30 -12.77
N ALA A 116 -0.09 -5.88 -12.84
CA ALA A 116 0.97 -6.65 -13.49
C ALA A 116 1.30 -7.95 -12.74
N ALA A 117 1.11 -7.97 -11.42
CA ALA A 117 1.33 -9.17 -10.61
C ALA A 117 0.18 -10.18 -10.70
N LEU A 118 -1.05 -9.69 -10.92
CA LEU A 118 -2.22 -10.54 -11.09
C LEU A 118 -2.27 -11.15 -12.50
N ALA A 119 -1.81 -10.40 -13.52
CA ALA A 119 -1.57 -10.96 -14.84
C ALA A 119 -0.44 -12.00 -14.77
N ASP A 120 -0.57 -13.11 -15.50
CA ASP A 120 0.47 -14.15 -15.57
C ASP A 120 1.63 -13.69 -16.47
N SER A 121 2.34 -12.64 -16.06
CA SER A 121 3.29 -11.91 -16.90
C SER A 121 4.76 -12.27 -16.67
N GLY A 122 5.07 -13.06 -15.64
CA GLY A 122 6.46 -13.32 -15.23
C GLY A 122 7.18 -12.11 -14.58
N LEU A 123 6.57 -10.93 -14.60
CA LEU A 123 7.16 -9.71 -14.03
C LEU A 123 7.48 -9.85 -12.53
N PRO A 124 6.60 -10.41 -11.66
CA PRO A 124 6.92 -10.55 -10.24
C PRO A 124 8.17 -11.37 -10.00
N ALA A 125 8.37 -12.48 -10.74
CA ALA A 125 9.55 -13.30 -10.63
C ALA A 125 10.82 -12.54 -11.09
N ALA A 126 10.73 -11.78 -12.18
CA ALA A 126 11.85 -10.97 -12.68
C ALA A 126 12.24 -9.87 -11.67
N VAL A 127 11.26 -9.22 -11.02
CA VAL A 127 11.50 -8.19 -10.00
C VAL A 127 12.18 -8.80 -8.77
N VAL A 128 11.69 -9.94 -8.27
CA VAL A 128 12.33 -10.63 -7.14
C VAL A 128 13.76 -11.03 -7.48
N ALA A 129 14.00 -11.55 -8.69
CA ALA A 129 15.34 -11.97 -9.12
C ALA A 129 16.31 -10.76 -9.25
N ALA A 130 15.81 -9.60 -9.71
CA ALA A 130 16.65 -8.42 -9.93
C ALA A 130 16.92 -7.62 -8.65
N PHE A 131 15.92 -7.48 -7.78
CA PHE A 131 15.96 -6.53 -6.67
C PHE A 131 15.78 -7.16 -5.28
N GLY A 132 15.41 -8.43 -5.21
CA GLY A 132 15.12 -9.13 -3.97
C GLY A 132 13.67 -8.97 -3.49
N SER A 133 13.22 -9.92 -2.66
CA SER A 133 11.85 -9.98 -2.14
C SER A 133 11.46 -8.82 -1.23
N ASP A 134 12.43 -8.22 -0.53
CA ASP A 134 12.20 -7.11 0.42
C ASP A 134 11.90 -5.78 -0.29
N ARG A 135 12.21 -5.70 -1.59
CA ARG A 135 12.03 -4.49 -2.40
C ARG A 135 10.71 -4.49 -3.18
N VAL A 136 9.88 -5.51 -3.03
CA VAL A 136 8.62 -5.63 -3.76
C VAL A 136 7.50 -6.12 -2.85
N ALA A 137 6.36 -5.43 -2.92
CA ALA A 137 5.07 -5.90 -2.41
C ALA A 137 4.11 -6.15 -3.59
N VAL A 138 3.11 -6.98 -3.36
CA VAL A 138 2.00 -7.14 -4.31
C VAL A 138 0.74 -6.56 -3.71
N ALA A 139 0.13 -5.60 -4.43
CA ALA A 139 -1.16 -5.04 -4.10
C ALA A 139 -2.29 -5.99 -4.57
N LEU A 140 -3.11 -6.41 -3.62
CA LEU A 140 -4.31 -7.23 -3.83
C LEU A 140 -5.54 -6.40 -3.46
N ASP A 141 -6.14 -5.80 -4.47
CA ASP A 141 -7.33 -4.96 -4.30
C ASP A 141 -8.57 -5.82 -4.45
N VAL A 142 -9.28 -6.08 -3.33
CA VAL A 142 -10.32 -7.08 -3.23
C VAL A 142 -11.71 -6.45 -3.29
N ARG A 143 -12.54 -6.95 -4.20
CA ARG A 143 -13.97 -6.65 -4.31
C ARG A 143 -14.73 -7.95 -4.56
N ASP A 144 -15.82 -8.17 -3.82
CA ASP A 144 -16.69 -9.34 -3.93
C ASP A 144 -15.91 -10.68 -3.85
N GLY A 145 -14.88 -10.74 -2.96
CA GLY A 145 -14.06 -11.92 -2.75
C GLY A 145 -13.01 -12.19 -3.81
N LEU A 146 -12.81 -11.28 -4.77
CA LEU A 146 -11.82 -11.41 -5.84
C LEU A 146 -10.83 -10.24 -5.80
N ALA A 147 -9.54 -10.56 -5.90
CA ALA A 147 -8.50 -9.59 -6.18
C ALA A 147 -8.58 -9.19 -7.65
N ILE A 148 -8.75 -7.89 -7.92
CA ILE A 148 -8.93 -7.33 -9.26
C ILE A 148 -7.77 -6.42 -9.62
N GLY A 149 -7.44 -6.39 -10.90
CA GLY A 149 -6.44 -5.47 -11.46
C GLY A 149 -7.09 -4.30 -12.20
N GLU A 150 -6.36 -3.79 -13.21
CA GLU A 150 -6.84 -2.81 -14.19
C GLU A 150 -7.37 -1.49 -13.59
N GLY A 151 -6.81 -1.05 -12.44
CA GLY A 151 -7.27 0.19 -11.79
C GLY A 151 -8.72 0.10 -11.29
N TRP A 152 -9.12 -1.08 -10.80
CA TRP A 152 -10.43 -1.38 -10.20
C TRP A 152 -11.62 -1.27 -11.17
N ARG A 153 -11.38 -1.45 -12.46
CA ARG A 153 -12.44 -1.38 -13.48
C ARG A 153 -13.55 -2.40 -13.19
N SER A 154 -14.79 -1.95 -13.35
CA SER A 154 -15.94 -2.84 -13.27
C SER A 154 -15.86 -3.92 -14.35
N GLY A 155 -16.05 -5.19 -13.98
CA GLY A 155 -15.98 -6.32 -14.90
C GLY A 155 -14.55 -6.78 -15.23
N ALA A 156 -13.50 -6.20 -14.63
CA ALA A 156 -12.16 -6.75 -14.74
C ALA A 156 -12.11 -8.20 -14.21
N PRO A 157 -11.36 -9.10 -14.86
CA PRO A 157 -11.19 -10.46 -14.36
C PRO A 157 -10.50 -10.41 -13.00
N GLY A 158 -11.01 -11.21 -12.03
CA GLY A 158 -10.44 -11.32 -10.70
C GLY A 158 -9.96 -12.74 -10.42
N VAL A 159 -9.07 -12.85 -9.44
CA VAL A 159 -8.59 -14.13 -8.90
C VAL A 159 -8.88 -14.18 -7.40
N ARG A 160 -9.03 -15.35 -6.84
CA ARG A 160 -9.14 -15.46 -5.38
C ARG A 160 -7.85 -14.97 -4.73
N PRO A 161 -7.91 -14.09 -3.73
CA PRO A 161 -6.70 -13.53 -3.12
C PRO A 161 -5.81 -14.60 -2.49
N GLU A 162 -6.39 -15.69 -1.95
CA GLU A 162 -5.65 -16.82 -1.41
C GLU A 162 -4.83 -17.54 -2.50
N ASP A 163 -5.40 -17.71 -3.68
CA ASP A 163 -4.72 -18.37 -4.80
C ASP A 163 -3.60 -17.48 -5.36
N ALA A 164 -3.85 -16.16 -5.42
CA ALA A 164 -2.83 -15.18 -5.77
C ALA A 164 -1.65 -15.21 -4.79
N ILE A 165 -1.92 -15.22 -3.47
CA ILE A 165 -0.87 -15.30 -2.44
C ILE A 165 -0.06 -16.59 -2.59
N ARG A 166 -0.71 -17.76 -2.73
CA ARG A 166 0.01 -19.04 -2.87
C ARG A 166 0.90 -19.04 -4.11
N ARG A 167 0.40 -18.57 -5.24
CA ARG A 167 1.15 -18.48 -6.51
C ARG A 167 2.35 -17.55 -6.37
N LEU A 168 2.13 -16.35 -5.84
CA LEU A 168 3.14 -15.30 -5.74
C LEU A 168 4.20 -15.58 -4.67
N ALA A 169 3.80 -16.15 -3.54
CA ALA A 169 4.75 -16.62 -2.52
C ALA A 169 5.67 -17.73 -3.06
N GLY A 170 5.14 -18.61 -3.93
CA GLY A 170 5.92 -19.66 -4.59
C GLY A 170 7.04 -19.15 -5.50
N ILE A 171 6.98 -17.88 -5.91
CA ILE A 171 8.04 -17.22 -6.71
C ILE A 171 8.85 -16.19 -5.89
N GLY A 172 8.68 -16.17 -4.56
CA GLY A 172 9.48 -15.37 -3.65
C GLY A 172 8.89 -14.03 -3.23
N ILE A 173 7.65 -13.71 -3.54
CA ILE A 173 6.96 -12.55 -2.96
C ILE A 173 6.67 -12.84 -1.50
N THR A 174 7.04 -11.90 -0.61
CA THR A 174 6.91 -12.04 0.85
C THR A 174 6.00 -10.98 1.48
N THR A 175 5.57 -9.96 0.72
CA THR A 175 4.72 -8.88 1.24
C THR A 175 3.51 -8.66 0.32
N PHE A 176 2.33 -8.60 0.93
CA PHE A 176 1.05 -8.38 0.24
C PHE A 176 0.31 -7.22 0.90
N GLU A 177 -0.05 -6.23 0.12
CA GLU A 177 -0.88 -5.09 0.52
C GLU A 177 -2.32 -5.39 0.11
N VAL A 178 -3.19 -5.58 1.10
CA VAL A 178 -4.56 -6.03 0.84
C VAL A 178 -5.52 -4.89 1.08
N THR A 179 -6.16 -4.41 0.01
CA THR A 179 -7.17 -3.36 0.06
C THR A 179 -8.57 -3.96 -0.08
N SER A 180 -9.43 -3.74 0.92
CA SER A 180 -10.86 -3.98 0.76
C SER A 180 -11.48 -2.77 0.05
N ILE A 181 -11.71 -2.88 -1.27
CA ILE A 181 -12.20 -1.76 -2.11
C ILE A 181 -13.55 -1.23 -1.60
N VAL A 182 -14.43 -2.11 -1.15
CA VAL A 182 -15.76 -1.74 -0.65
C VAL A 182 -15.72 -0.91 0.64
N ARG A 183 -14.59 -0.91 1.35
CA ARG A 183 -14.37 -0.12 2.57
C ARG A 183 -13.47 1.09 2.35
N ASP A 184 -12.75 1.11 1.22
CA ASP A 184 -11.75 2.15 0.97
C ASP A 184 -12.39 3.53 0.86
N GLY A 185 -11.79 4.50 1.57
CA GLY A 185 -12.25 5.88 1.63
C GLY A 185 -13.56 6.11 2.39
N LEU A 186 -14.18 5.10 3.04
CA LEU A 186 -15.47 5.23 3.71
C LEU A 186 -15.38 5.34 5.25
N LEU A 187 -14.21 5.18 5.85
CA LEU A 187 -13.99 5.25 7.32
C LEU A 187 -14.87 4.28 8.14
N GLY A 188 -15.25 3.15 7.53
CA GLY A 188 -16.15 2.15 8.12
C GLY A 188 -15.44 0.99 8.82
N GLY A 189 -14.14 1.13 9.10
CA GLY A 189 -13.27 0.08 9.64
C GLY A 189 -12.75 -0.90 8.56
N PRO A 190 -11.62 -1.58 8.82
CA PRO A 190 -11.00 -2.56 7.93
C PRO A 190 -11.83 -3.84 7.80
N ASP A 191 -11.55 -4.63 6.78
CA ASP A 191 -12.17 -5.94 6.60
C ASP A 191 -11.40 -7.01 7.37
N ILE A 192 -11.66 -7.10 8.67
CA ILE A 192 -10.97 -8.01 9.59
C ILE A 192 -11.16 -9.48 9.18
N GLY A 193 -12.31 -9.84 8.62
CA GLY A 193 -12.58 -11.20 8.15
C GLY A 193 -11.65 -11.58 6.99
N LEU A 194 -11.66 -10.79 5.93
CA LEU A 194 -10.77 -10.97 4.77
C LEU A 194 -9.30 -11.01 5.21
N LEU A 195 -8.87 -10.03 6.01
CA LEU A 195 -7.47 -9.93 6.45
C LEU A 195 -7.05 -11.13 7.30
N GLY A 196 -7.90 -11.58 8.22
CA GLY A 196 -7.65 -12.75 9.06
C GLY A 196 -7.48 -14.03 8.24
N ASP A 197 -8.38 -14.28 7.29
CA ASP A 197 -8.31 -15.43 6.39
C ASP A 197 -6.99 -15.45 5.59
N LEU A 198 -6.50 -14.28 5.16
CA LEU A 198 -5.25 -14.18 4.41
C LEU A 198 -4.01 -14.30 5.30
N VAL A 199 -4.05 -13.78 6.53
CA VAL A 199 -2.96 -13.98 7.53
C VAL A 199 -2.81 -15.45 7.88
N ASP A 200 -3.93 -16.17 8.04
CA ASP A 200 -3.94 -17.59 8.41
C ASP A 200 -3.32 -18.51 7.35
N ILE A 201 -3.17 -18.04 6.10
CA ILE A 201 -2.42 -18.76 5.06
C ILE A 201 -0.93 -18.94 5.46
N GLY A 202 -0.33 -17.97 6.17
CA GLY A 202 1.04 -18.03 6.68
C GLY A 202 2.13 -17.95 5.61
N LEU A 203 1.84 -17.44 4.42
CA LEU A 203 2.78 -17.41 3.28
C LEU A 203 3.38 -16.02 2.99
N GLY A 204 3.25 -15.09 3.90
CA GLY A 204 3.82 -13.74 3.74
C GLY A 204 3.29 -12.76 4.75
N ARG A 205 3.80 -11.54 4.66
CA ARG A 205 3.39 -10.39 5.46
C ARG A 205 2.16 -9.75 4.82
N ILE A 206 1.09 -9.60 5.58
CA ILE A 206 -0.12 -8.91 5.14
C ILE A 206 -0.10 -7.48 5.70
N ILE A 207 -0.18 -6.49 4.83
CA ILE A 207 -0.36 -5.08 5.16
C ILE A 207 -1.81 -4.72 4.81
N ALA A 208 -2.56 -4.30 5.80
CA ALA A 208 -3.98 -3.97 5.64
C ALA A 208 -4.17 -2.61 4.98
N SER A 209 -5.16 -2.48 4.10
CA SER A 209 -5.56 -1.22 3.47
C SER A 209 -7.08 -1.14 3.30
N GLY A 210 -7.61 0.08 3.29
CA GLY A 210 -9.03 0.37 3.11
C GLY A 210 -9.82 0.36 4.41
N GLY A 211 -10.49 1.47 4.70
CA GLY A 211 -11.43 1.64 5.81
C GLY A 211 -10.84 1.99 7.17
N VAL A 212 -9.54 1.93 7.39
CA VAL A 212 -8.88 2.25 8.68
C VAL A 212 -9.21 3.68 9.09
N ALA A 213 -9.85 3.86 10.25
CA ALA A 213 -10.40 5.14 10.70
C ALA A 213 -10.09 5.48 12.15
N SER A 214 -9.59 4.54 12.96
CA SER A 214 -9.39 4.71 14.39
C SER A 214 -8.19 3.92 14.91
N VAL A 215 -7.72 4.29 16.11
CA VAL A 215 -6.72 3.53 16.89
C VAL A 215 -7.19 2.08 17.09
N HIS A 216 -8.47 1.87 17.39
CA HIS A 216 -9.04 0.54 17.58
C HIS A 216 -8.92 -0.35 16.32
N ASP A 217 -9.03 0.24 15.12
CA ASP A 217 -8.83 -0.50 13.87
C ASP A 217 -7.38 -0.98 13.74
N ILE A 218 -6.40 -0.12 14.07
CA ILE A 218 -4.97 -0.48 14.05
C ILE A 218 -4.69 -1.61 15.03
N GLU A 219 -5.23 -1.52 16.25
CA GLU A 219 -5.10 -2.58 17.26
C GLU A 219 -5.74 -3.90 16.80
N ALA A 220 -6.90 -3.83 16.13
CA ALA A 220 -7.57 -5.00 15.60
C ALA A 220 -6.74 -5.66 14.49
N ILE A 221 -6.21 -4.89 13.55
CA ILE A 221 -5.32 -5.34 12.48
C ILE A 221 -4.06 -6.03 13.07
N ARG A 222 -3.44 -5.43 14.08
CA ARG A 222 -2.29 -6.03 14.78
C ARG A 222 -2.65 -7.34 15.46
N ARG A 223 -3.80 -7.37 16.15
CA ARG A 223 -4.25 -8.55 16.92
C ARG A 223 -4.48 -9.76 16.04
N ILE A 224 -4.95 -9.59 14.82
CA ILE A 224 -5.12 -10.69 13.85
C ILE A 224 -3.80 -11.12 13.18
N GLY A 225 -2.70 -10.40 13.42
CA GLY A 225 -1.36 -10.79 12.94
C GLY A 225 -0.95 -10.14 11.62
N CYS A 226 -1.61 -9.07 11.16
CA CYS A 226 -1.11 -8.28 10.05
C CYS A 226 0.25 -7.64 10.40
N ALA A 227 1.08 -7.43 9.39
CA ALA A 227 2.41 -6.85 9.52
C ALA A 227 2.41 -5.32 9.41
N GLY A 228 1.30 -4.71 9.04
CA GLY A 228 1.18 -3.27 8.90
C GLY A 228 -0.21 -2.82 8.49
N ALA A 229 -0.37 -1.49 8.41
CA ALA A 229 -1.57 -0.83 7.93
C ALA A 229 -1.23 0.41 7.09
N ILE A 230 -1.88 0.56 5.96
CA ILE A 230 -1.91 1.77 5.15
C ILE A 230 -3.10 2.61 5.61
N VAL A 231 -2.82 3.86 6.00
CA VAL A 231 -3.84 4.78 6.51
C VAL A 231 -3.90 6.01 5.63
N GLY A 232 -5.08 6.22 5.05
CA GLY A 232 -5.31 7.33 4.13
C GLY A 232 -6.22 8.39 4.71
N ARG A 233 -7.47 8.41 4.27
CA ARG A 233 -8.46 9.47 4.48
C ARG A 233 -8.56 9.94 5.94
N ALA A 234 -8.50 9.02 6.90
CA ALA A 234 -8.63 9.34 8.33
C ALA A 234 -7.59 10.34 8.85
N LEU A 235 -6.38 10.34 8.26
CA LEU A 235 -5.32 11.30 8.63
C LEU A 235 -5.59 12.70 8.06
N TYR A 236 -6.27 12.80 6.93
CA TYR A 236 -6.52 14.07 6.25
C TYR A 236 -7.78 14.78 6.76
N ASP A 237 -8.82 14.05 7.12
CA ASP A 237 -10.06 14.63 7.67
C ASP A 237 -10.05 14.77 9.20
N GLY A 238 -8.94 14.35 9.86
CA GLY A 238 -8.76 14.47 11.29
C GLY A 238 -9.50 13.44 12.14
N SER A 239 -10.06 12.39 11.53
CA SER A 239 -10.72 11.28 12.26
C SER A 239 -9.70 10.47 13.08
N LEU A 240 -8.45 10.42 12.63
CA LEU A 240 -7.35 9.74 13.30
C LEU A 240 -6.12 10.64 13.36
N ASP A 241 -5.60 10.90 14.56
CA ASP A 241 -4.32 11.58 14.72
C ASP A 241 -3.16 10.63 14.38
N LEU A 242 -2.13 11.15 13.67
CA LEU A 242 -0.99 10.33 13.27
C LEU A 242 -0.16 9.85 14.47
N GLY A 243 0.00 10.69 15.49
CA GLY A 243 0.74 10.32 16.72
C GLY A 243 0.06 9.17 17.45
N ASP A 244 -1.28 9.23 17.58
CA ASP A 244 -2.08 8.16 18.19
C ASP A 244 -2.02 6.88 17.34
N ALA A 245 -2.06 7.01 16.01
CA ALA A 245 -1.91 5.88 15.09
C ALA A 245 -0.54 5.20 15.23
N LEU A 246 0.54 5.98 15.30
CA LEU A 246 1.90 5.47 15.50
C LEU A 246 2.07 4.81 16.88
N ALA A 247 1.47 5.38 17.93
CA ALA A 247 1.47 4.78 19.26
C ALA A 247 0.76 3.42 19.27
N ALA A 248 -0.42 3.31 18.61
CA ALA A 248 -1.14 2.05 18.48
C ALA A 248 -0.36 1.02 17.64
N ALA A 249 0.39 1.48 16.64
CA ALA A 249 1.26 0.63 15.83
C ALA A 249 2.46 0.08 16.61
N ALA A 250 2.98 0.81 17.58
CA ALA A 250 4.09 0.38 18.43
C ALA A 250 3.66 -0.65 19.50
N GLY A 251 2.42 -0.60 20.00
CA GLY A 251 1.83 -1.58 20.94
C GLY A 251 1.91 -1.22 22.37
#